data_d255086f67fd7ca2460db439cf47048f
#
_entry.id   d255086f67fd7ca2460db439cf47048f
#
_cell.length_a   1.000
_cell.length_b   1.000
_cell.length_c   1.000
_cell.angle_alpha   90.00
_cell.angle_beta   90.00
_cell.angle_gamma   90.00
#
_symmetry.space_group_name_H-M   'P 1'
#
loop_
_entity.id
_entity.type
_entity.pdbx_description
1 polymer ?
#
loop_
_entity_poly.entity_id
_entity_poly.type
_entity_poly.pdbx_seq_one_letter_code
_entity_poly.pdbx_strand_id
1 'polypeptide(L)'
;MKTYFKTLFLIFALIGFISCNANNKKQKITLNEARTVHHEPSNQFIKVALLLDTSNSMDGLIDQAKAQLWDIVNELSYAKCGTKKPNLQIALYEYGNDRLNSNEGYIRQVLAFSDDLDDISKELFGLTTNGGEEYCGQVIQTSLNQLNWGKNLDDLKLIFIAGNEPFTQGTVNYKDASTNANEKDVTINTIFCGDYNQGISSYWKDGAKLTHG
;
A
#
# COMPACT_ATOMS: atom_id res chain seq x y z
N MET A 1 45.10 -36.77 -47.36
CA MET A 1 46.19 -36.47 -48.33
C MET A 1 46.74 -35.09 -48.02
N LYS A 2 48.01 -35.04 -47.63
CA LYS A 2 49.00 -33.96 -47.73
C LYS A 2 48.68 -32.66 -47.01
N THR A 3 49.26 -32.37 -45.88
CA THR A 3 50.62 -32.05 -45.47
C THR A 3 51.11 -30.65 -45.87
N TYR A 4 51.78 -30.04 -44.87
CA TYR A 4 52.87 -29.08 -44.83
C TYR A 4 52.50 -27.60 -44.69
N PHE A 5 53.22 -26.66 -44.02
CA PHE A 5 54.44 -26.78 -43.24
C PHE A 5 54.66 -25.42 -42.58
N LYS A 6 55.24 -25.45 -41.43
CA LYS A 6 55.95 -24.44 -40.64
C LYS A 6 56.45 -23.24 -41.42
N THR A 7 56.41 -22.06 -40.83
CA THR A 7 57.65 -21.25 -40.67
C THR A 7 57.54 -20.30 -39.48
N LEU A 8 58.41 -20.53 -38.58
CA LEU A 8 58.93 -19.75 -37.48
C LEU A 8 59.72 -18.54 -38.06
N PHE A 9 59.43 -17.30 -37.64
CA PHE A 9 60.39 -16.23 -37.75
C PHE A 9 60.39 -15.38 -36.48
N LEU A 10 61.51 -15.51 -35.78
CA LEU A 10 61.97 -14.79 -34.63
C LEU A 10 62.63 -13.50 -35.13
N ILE A 11 62.16 -12.33 -34.66
CA ILE A 11 62.98 -11.12 -34.74
C ILE A 11 62.91 -10.40 -33.40
N PHE A 12 64.11 -10.16 -32.93
CA PHE A 12 64.63 -9.67 -31.68
C PHE A 12 64.49 -8.16 -31.54
N ALA A 13 64.15 -7.71 -30.36
CA ALA A 13 64.65 -6.54 -29.61
C ALA A 13 64.64 -5.15 -30.29
N LEU A 14 63.91 -4.26 -29.63
CA LEU A 14 64.48 -2.96 -29.31
C LEU A 14 63.88 -2.47 -27.95
N ILE A 15 64.73 -2.44 -26.96
CA ILE A 15 64.46 -1.91 -25.64
C ILE A 15 64.53 -0.39 -25.74
N GLY A 16 63.38 0.26 -25.63
CA GLY A 16 63.29 1.70 -25.45
C GLY A 16 62.94 1.99 -23.99
N PHE A 17 63.94 2.32 -23.18
CA PHE A 17 63.73 2.85 -21.84
C PHE A 17 63.09 4.24 -21.95
N ILE A 18 61.77 4.34 -21.73
CA ILE A 18 61.16 5.62 -21.42
C ILE A 18 61.09 5.72 -19.92
N SER A 19 62.00 6.47 -19.35
CA SER A 19 61.99 6.87 -17.95
C SER A 19 60.85 7.88 -17.73
N CYS A 20 59.70 7.41 -17.26
CA CYS A 20 58.68 8.30 -16.75
C CYS A 20 59.00 8.65 -15.30
N ASN A 21 59.41 9.89 -15.09
CA ASN A 21 59.53 10.52 -13.78
C ASN A 21 58.16 10.54 -13.11
N ALA A 22 57.91 9.58 -12.25
CA ALA A 22 56.75 9.56 -11.37
C ALA A 22 56.95 10.56 -10.22
N ASN A 23 56.47 11.75 -10.41
CA ASN A 23 56.29 12.73 -9.34
C ASN A 23 55.28 12.16 -8.35
N ASN A 24 55.79 11.58 -7.26
CA ASN A 24 55.01 11.11 -6.11
C ASN A 24 54.32 12.30 -5.41
N LYS A 25 53.25 12.85 -5.98
CA LYS A 25 52.28 13.56 -5.18
C LYS A 25 51.46 12.50 -4.43
N LYS A 26 51.80 12.29 -3.16
CA LYS A 26 50.94 11.59 -2.21
C LYS A 26 49.60 12.29 -2.21
N GLN A 27 48.68 11.82 -3.03
CA GLN A 27 47.27 12.18 -2.93
C GLN A 27 46.76 11.51 -1.67
N LYS A 28 46.61 12.33 -0.62
CA LYS A 28 45.95 11.93 0.61
C LYS A 28 44.51 11.58 0.23
N ILE A 29 44.25 10.30 0.02
CA ILE A 29 42.86 9.79 -0.10
C ILE A 29 42.27 10.03 1.27
N THR A 30 41.55 11.12 1.39
CA THR A 30 40.61 11.30 2.50
C THR A 30 39.56 10.24 2.27
N LEU A 31 39.60 9.15 3.01
CA LEU A 31 38.48 8.27 3.20
C LEU A 31 37.36 9.17 3.71
N ASN A 32 36.41 9.52 2.82
CA ASN A 32 35.13 9.96 3.26
C ASN A 32 34.60 8.81 4.12
N GLU A 33 34.62 8.99 5.43
CA GLU A 33 33.85 8.17 6.34
C GLU A 33 32.44 8.14 5.72
N ALA A 34 32.04 6.96 5.27
CA ALA A 34 30.67 6.71 4.96
C ALA A 34 29.91 7.17 6.21
N ARG A 35 29.25 8.32 6.10
CA ARG A 35 28.27 8.73 7.09
C ARG A 35 27.31 7.56 7.17
N THR A 36 27.50 6.70 8.16
CA THR A 36 26.42 5.85 8.64
C THR A 36 25.34 6.84 9.04
N VAL A 37 24.36 6.97 8.15
CA VAL A 37 23.11 7.63 8.51
C VAL A 37 22.58 6.78 9.65
N HIS A 38 22.86 7.18 10.89
CA HIS A 38 22.11 6.67 12.03
C HIS A 38 20.68 7.12 11.74
N HIS A 39 19.92 6.21 11.14
CA HIS A 39 18.48 6.32 11.14
C HIS A 39 18.08 6.22 12.62
N GLU A 40 17.81 7.37 13.24
CA GLU A 40 17.09 7.39 14.50
C GLU A 40 15.91 6.46 14.28
N PRO A 41 15.57 5.56 15.22
CA PRO A 41 14.49 4.61 15.02
C PRO A 41 13.20 5.41 14.89
N SER A 42 12.83 5.73 13.66
CA SER A 42 11.55 6.37 13.36
C SER A 42 10.47 5.46 13.93
N ASN A 43 9.53 6.03 14.68
CA ASN A 43 8.33 5.31 15.07
C ASN A 43 7.62 4.88 13.77
N GLN A 44 7.71 3.61 13.41
CA GLN A 44 7.01 3.06 12.27
C GLN A 44 5.52 2.92 12.62
N PHE A 45 4.68 3.29 11.66
CA PHE A 45 3.24 3.14 11.79
C PHE A 45 2.72 2.06 10.85
N ILE A 46 1.67 1.39 11.29
CA ILE A 46 0.73 0.68 10.44
C ILE A 46 -0.55 1.51 10.45
N LYS A 47 -0.87 2.12 9.31
CA LYS A 47 -2.07 2.94 9.13
C LYS A 47 -3.07 2.20 8.27
N VAL A 48 -4.26 1.97 8.79
CA VAL A 48 -5.31 1.20 8.12
C VAL A 48 -6.58 2.01 8.06
N ALA A 49 -7.16 2.18 6.88
CA ALA A 49 -8.53 2.64 6.73
C ALA A 49 -9.44 1.46 6.40
N LEU A 50 -10.47 1.25 7.21
CA LEU A 50 -11.55 0.31 6.99
C LEU A 50 -12.71 1.04 6.32
N LEU A 51 -13.09 0.62 5.12
CA LEU A 51 -14.20 1.18 4.35
C LEU A 51 -15.28 0.11 4.24
N LEU A 52 -16.41 0.27 4.92
CA LEU A 52 -17.48 -0.73 4.99
C LEU A 52 -18.73 -0.24 4.30
N ASP A 53 -19.20 -1.01 3.33
CA ASP A 53 -20.50 -0.86 2.73
C ASP A 53 -21.59 -1.15 3.76
N THR A 54 -22.48 -0.19 3.93
CA THR A 54 -23.63 -0.29 4.83
C THR A 54 -24.96 -0.10 4.10
N SER A 55 -25.00 -0.44 2.80
CA SER A 55 -26.22 -0.48 1.98
C SER A 55 -27.13 -1.65 2.36
N ASN A 56 -28.37 -1.65 1.85
CA ASN A 56 -29.30 -2.75 2.09
C ASN A 56 -28.87 -4.08 1.48
N SER A 57 -28.08 -4.06 0.40
CA SER A 57 -27.55 -5.29 -0.22
C SER A 57 -26.61 -6.06 0.72
N MET A 58 -26.08 -5.38 1.74
CA MET A 58 -25.28 -5.97 2.80
C MET A 58 -26.09 -6.62 3.93
N ASP A 59 -27.43 -6.56 3.90
CA ASP A 59 -28.26 -7.25 4.89
C ASP A 59 -27.95 -8.75 4.94
N GLY A 60 -27.67 -9.24 6.15
CA GLY A 60 -27.24 -10.63 6.37
C GLY A 60 -25.76 -10.90 6.08
N LEU A 61 -25.02 -9.98 5.45
CA LEU A 61 -23.59 -10.09 5.15
C LEU A 61 -22.73 -9.19 6.05
N ILE A 62 -23.33 -8.09 6.54
CA ILE A 62 -22.59 -7.04 7.25
C ILE A 62 -21.89 -7.53 8.52
N ASP A 63 -22.50 -8.43 9.27
CA ASP A 63 -21.88 -8.94 10.51
C ASP A 63 -20.66 -9.82 10.21
N GLN A 64 -20.69 -10.59 9.11
CA GLN A 64 -19.54 -11.33 8.65
C GLN A 64 -18.43 -10.39 8.16
N ALA A 65 -18.80 -9.33 7.41
CA ALA A 65 -17.83 -8.34 6.94
C ALA A 65 -17.14 -7.61 8.11
N LYS A 66 -17.90 -7.21 9.14
CA LYS A 66 -17.35 -6.61 10.36
C LYS A 66 -16.40 -7.56 11.10
N ALA A 67 -16.80 -8.83 11.25
CA ALA A 67 -15.95 -9.84 11.89
C ALA A 67 -14.63 -10.01 11.11
N GLN A 68 -14.68 -10.10 9.78
CA GLN A 68 -13.50 -10.21 8.93
C GLN A 68 -12.59 -8.98 9.05
N LEU A 69 -13.16 -7.77 9.05
CA LEU A 69 -12.39 -6.54 9.24
C LEU A 69 -11.77 -6.48 10.64
N TRP A 70 -12.49 -6.93 11.66
CA TRP A 70 -11.99 -7.00 13.03
C TRP A 70 -10.86 -8.02 13.20
N ASP A 71 -10.94 -9.16 12.53
CA ASP A 71 -9.86 -10.16 12.52
C ASP A 71 -8.58 -9.58 11.91
N ILE A 72 -8.70 -8.80 10.83
CA ILE A 72 -7.57 -8.10 10.23
C ILE A 72 -6.94 -7.10 11.22
N VAL A 73 -7.74 -6.32 11.95
CA VAL A 73 -7.26 -5.39 12.98
C VAL A 73 -6.49 -6.13 14.07
N ASN A 74 -7.05 -7.26 14.55
CA ASN A 74 -6.41 -8.07 15.57
C ASN A 74 -5.06 -8.64 15.09
N GLU A 75 -4.99 -9.20 13.89
CA GLU A 75 -3.73 -9.72 13.33
C GLU A 75 -2.67 -8.61 13.23
N LEU A 76 -3.06 -7.43 12.74
CA LEU A 76 -2.15 -6.29 12.63
C LEU A 76 -1.71 -5.76 14.00
N SER A 77 -2.52 -5.90 15.05
CA SER A 77 -2.16 -5.49 16.42
C SER A 77 -1.00 -6.29 17.02
N TYR A 78 -0.77 -7.51 16.53
CA TYR A 78 0.35 -8.38 16.88
C TYR A 78 1.55 -8.26 15.93
N ALA A 79 1.45 -7.48 14.87
CA ALA A 79 2.51 -7.34 13.88
C ALA A 79 3.80 -6.80 14.49
N LYS A 80 4.94 -7.24 13.96
CA LYS A 80 6.27 -6.80 14.37
C LYS A 80 7.08 -6.41 13.15
N CYS A 81 7.83 -5.32 13.27
CA CYS A 81 8.83 -4.92 12.30
C CYS A 81 10.22 -5.21 12.89
N GLY A 82 10.79 -6.38 12.56
CA GLY A 82 11.97 -6.91 13.24
C GLY A 82 11.68 -7.23 14.71
N THR A 83 12.33 -6.53 15.64
CA THR A 83 12.13 -6.68 17.09
C THR A 83 11.16 -5.66 17.69
N LYS A 84 10.70 -4.67 16.89
CA LYS A 84 9.86 -3.56 17.36
C LYS A 84 8.40 -3.79 16.99
N LYS A 85 7.51 -3.34 17.88
CA LYS A 85 6.09 -3.25 17.60
C LYS A 85 5.81 -1.89 16.94
N PRO A 86 5.25 -1.84 15.71
CA PRO A 86 4.83 -0.59 15.10
C PRO A 86 3.61 0.00 15.81
N ASN A 87 3.40 1.31 15.64
CA ASN A 87 2.20 1.97 16.14
C ASN A 87 1.05 1.71 15.16
N LEU A 88 0.03 0.98 15.59
CA LEU A 88 -1.16 0.71 14.78
C LEU A 88 -2.14 1.89 14.91
N GLN A 89 -2.62 2.40 13.77
CA GLN A 89 -3.67 3.41 13.70
C GLN A 89 -4.75 2.96 12.71
N ILE A 90 -5.99 2.97 13.16
CA ILE A 90 -7.16 2.54 12.38
C ILE A 90 -8.09 3.73 12.18
N ALA A 91 -8.55 3.93 10.95
CA ALA A 91 -9.66 4.82 10.61
C ALA A 91 -10.84 3.99 10.10
N LEU A 92 -12.05 4.45 10.31
CA LEU A 92 -13.28 3.78 9.89
C LEU A 92 -14.16 4.72 9.07
N TYR A 93 -14.62 4.23 7.94
CA TYR A 93 -15.62 4.85 7.07
C TYR A 93 -16.77 3.89 6.83
N GLU A 94 -17.98 4.43 6.74
CA GLU A 94 -19.11 3.76 6.12
C GLU A 94 -19.47 4.45 4.81
N TYR A 95 -20.02 3.68 3.87
CA TYR A 95 -20.52 4.20 2.61
C TYR A 95 -21.78 3.41 2.15
N GLY A 96 -22.52 3.96 1.18
CA GLY A 96 -23.69 3.27 0.62
C GLY A 96 -24.95 3.31 1.48
N ASN A 97 -25.04 4.17 2.49
CA ASN A 97 -26.19 4.26 3.38
C ASN A 97 -27.04 5.49 3.06
N ASP A 98 -28.33 5.30 2.78
CA ASP A 98 -29.27 6.37 2.41
C ASP A 98 -29.48 7.45 3.49
N ARG A 99 -29.09 7.17 4.73
CA ARG A 99 -29.13 8.18 5.82
C ARG A 99 -28.01 9.20 5.69
N LEU A 100 -27.01 8.91 4.84
CA LEU A 100 -25.87 9.77 4.63
C LEU A 100 -26.13 10.79 3.53
N ASN A 101 -25.31 11.85 3.50
CA ASN A 101 -25.46 12.92 2.54
C ASN A 101 -25.14 12.47 1.10
N SER A 102 -26.13 12.48 0.21
CA SER A 102 -25.95 12.12 -1.19
C SER A 102 -24.98 13.03 -1.94
N ASN A 103 -24.90 14.33 -1.57
CA ASN A 103 -23.94 15.26 -2.17
C ASN A 103 -22.48 14.93 -1.81
N GLU A 104 -22.26 14.16 -0.76
CA GLU A 104 -20.96 13.65 -0.33
C GLU A 104 -20.72 12.20 -0.79
N GLY A 105 -21.65 11.65 -1.61
CA GLY A 105 -21.55 10.30 -2.16
C GLY A 105 -21.93 9.21 -1.17
N TYR A 106 -22.83 9.50 -0.23
CA TYR A 106 -23.23 8.55 0.82
C TYR A 106 -22.05 8.02 1.64
N ILE A 107 -21.13 8.90 2.02
CA ILE A 107 -19.89 8.56 2.74
C ILE A 107 -19.84 9.30 4.07
N ARG A 108 -19.42 8.59 5.13
CA ARG A 108 -19.13 9.19 6.42
C ARG A 108 -17.81 8.66 6.98
N GLN A 109 -16.96 9.57 7.43
CA GLN A 109 -15.85 9.20 8.32
C GLN A 109 -16.44 8.95 9.73
N VAL A 110 -16.43 7.70 10.16
CA VAL A 110 -16.91 7.29 11.49
C VAL A 110 -15.83 7.59 12.53
N LEU A 111 -14.59 7.19 12.23
CA LEU A 111 -13.40 7.47 13.03
C LEU A 111 -12.24 7.95 12.14
N ALA A 112 -11.54 8.98 12.58
CA ALA A 112 -10.21 9.30 12.08
C ALA A 112 -9.18 8.28 12.59
N PHE A 113 -7.90 8.37 12.18
CA PHE A 113 -6.87 7.48 12.71
C PHE A 113 -6.81 7.51 14.24
N SER A 114 -7.10 6.37 14.87
CA SER A 114 -7.08 6.11 16.31
C SER A 114 -6.30 4.83 16.60
N ASP A 115 -5.70 4.75 17.77
CA ASP A 115 -5.07 3.55 18.35
C ASP A 115 -5.93 2.90 19.45
N ASP A 116 -7.09 3.47 19.75
CA ASP A 116 -8.05 2.93 20.71
C ASP A 116 -8.89 1.81 20.06
N LEU A 117 -8.47 0.56 20.28
CA LEU A 117 -9.14 -0.62 19.72
C LEU A 117 -10.55 -0.83 20.26
N ASP A 118 -10.84 -0.40 21.49
CA ASP A 118 -12.18 -0.54 22.09
C ASP A 118 -13.18 0.40 21.38
N ASP A 119 -12.75 1.64 21.11
CA ASP A 119 -13.58 2.61 20.38
C ASP A 119 -13.77 2.19 18.91
N ILE A 120 -12.73 1.71 18.26
CA ILE A 120 -12.80 1.17 16.90
C ILE A 120 -13.77 -0.01 16.83
N SER A 121 -13.68 -0.96 17.76
CA SER A 121 -14.58 -2.11 17.83
C SER A 121 -16.03 -1.67 18.03
N LYS A 122 -16.26 -0.80 18.99
CA LYS A 122 -17.60 -0.27 19.30
C LYS A 122 -18.24 0.39 18.06
N GLU A 123 -17.51 1.27 17.39
CA GLU A 123 -18.02 1.98 16.21
C GLU A 123 -18.24 1.03 15.02
N LEU A 124 -17.30 0.11 14.76
CA LEU A 124 -17.42 -0.88 13.69
C LEU A 124 -18.66 -1.77 13.87
N PHE A 125 -18.84 -2.35 15.07
CA PHE A 125 -19.97 -3.24 15.33
C PHE A 125 -21.28 -2.48 15.52
N GLY A 126 -21.24 -1.18 15.78
CA GLY A 126 -22.41 -0.29 15.86
C GLY A 126 -23.01 0.08 14.49
N LEU A 127 -22.33 -0.13 13.38
CA LEU A 127 -22.85 0.19 12.04
C LEU A 127 -24.07 -0.69 11.69
N THR A 128 -25.03 -0.11 10.98
CA THR A 128 -26.25 -0.79 10.53
C THR A 128 -26.53 -0.47 9.08
N THR A 129 -27.15 -1.41 8.37
CA THR A 129 -27.52 -1.26 6.97
C THR A 129 -28.72 -0.34 6.77
N ASN A 130 -28.75 0.33 5.62
CA ASN A 130 -29.89 1.05 5.07
C ASN A 130 -29.62 1.34 3.58
N GLY A 131 -30.62 1.39 2.72
CA GLY A 131 -30.46 1.59 1.28
C GLY A 131 -29.46 2.67 0.89
N GLY A 132 -29.02 2.65 -0.35
CA GLY A 132 -28.10 3.69 -0.87
C GLY A 132 -27.36 3.29 -2.14
N GLU A 133 -26.49 4.18 -2.61
CA GLU A 133 -25.63 4.00 -3.76
C GLU A 133 -24.17 3.83 -3.30
N GLU A 134 -23.50 2.79 -3.77
CA GLU A 134 -22.22 2.32 -3.25
C GLU A 134 -21.04 2.78 -4.13
N TYR A 135 -20.41 3.89 -3.80
CA TYR A 135 -19.37 4.50 -4.63
C TYR A 135 -17.97 4.15 -4.14
N CYS A 136 -17.48 2.93 -4.48
CA CYS A 136 -16.16 2.44 -4.06
C CYS A 136 -15.01 3.40 -4.42
N GLY A 137 -14.95 3.89 -5.66
CA GLY A 137 -13.93 4.84 -6.09
C GLY A 137 -13.96 6.13 -5.28
N GLN A 138 -15.16 6.62 -4.93
CA GLN A 138 -15.31 7.86 -4.18
C GLN A 138 -14.93 7.72 -2.72
N VAL A 139 -15.31 6.62 -2.03
CA VAL A 139 -14.92 6.42 -0.62
C VAL A 139 -13.41 6.22 -0.49
N ILE A 140 -12.77 5.51 -1.43
CA ILE A 140 -11.31 5.40 -1.49
C ILE A 140 -10.68 6.79 -1.63
N GLN A 141 -11.11 7.58 -2.63
CA GLN A 141 -10.58 8.93 -2.85
C GLN A 141 -10.81 9.85 -1.65
N THR A 142 -11.97 9.76 -1.01
CA THR A 142 -12.30 10.54 0.18
C THR A 142 -11.36 10.21 1.34
N SER A 143 -11.13 8.92 1.62
CA SER A 143 -10.21 8.48 2.67
C SER A 143 -8.75 8.91 2.40
N LEU A 144 -8.33 8.89 1.13
CA LEU A 144 -6.99 9.36 0.74
C LEU A 144 -6.80 10.86 0.97
N ASN A 145 -7.87 11.65 0.84
CA ASN A 145 -7.81 13.10 0.98
C ASN A 145 -7.97 13.57 2.42
N GLN A 146 -8.83 12.90 3.21
CA GLN A 146 -9.16 13.33 4.56
C GLN A 146 -8.17 12.84 5.62
N LEU A 147 -7.58 11.65 5.42
CA LEU A 147 -6.68 11.04 6.40
C LEU A 147 -5.24 11.54 6.25
N ASN A 148 -4.58 11.70 7.40
CA ASN A 148 -3.15 12.00 7.44
C ASN A 148 -2.32 10.73 7.27
N TRP A 149 -2.13 10.30 6.03
CA TRP A 149 -1.34 9.11 5.69
C TRP A 149 0.16 9.27 5.99
N GLY A 150 0.67 10.51 6.08
CA GLY A 150 2.08 10.78 6.28
C GLY A 150 2.92 10.54 5.02
N LYS A 151 4.22 10.86 5.12
CA LYS A 151 5.19 10.74 4.00
C LYS A 151 6.32 9.76 4.29
N ASN A 152 6.31 9.11 5.46
CA ASN A 152 7.33 8.14 5.80
C ASN A 152 7.13 6.88 4.95
N LEU A 153 8.16 6.50 4.19
CA LEU A 153 8.14 5.32 3.31
C LEU A 153 8.27 4.00 4.10
N ASP A 154 8.70 4.06 5.36
CA ASP A 154 8.77 2.90 6.23
C ASP A 154 7.42 2.55 6.89
N ASP A 155 6.40 3.43 6.74
CA ASP A 155 5.06 3.16 7.24
C ASP A 155 4.32 2.21 6.32
N LEU A 156 3.63 1.22 6.90
CA LEU A 156 2.69 0.38 6.17
C LEU A 156 1.32 1.07 6.11
N LYS A 157 0.82 1.33 4.90
CA LYS A 157 -0.42 2.08 4.67
C LYS A 157 -1.39 1.22 3.87
N LEU A 158 -2.52 0.90 4.47
CA LEU A 158 -3.48 -0.05 3.94
C LEU A 158 -4.89 0.54 3.93
N ILE A 159 -5.62 0.26 2.87
CA ILE A 159 -7.08 0.35 2.82
C ILE A 159 -7.64 -1.06 2.74
N PHE A 160 -8.63 -1.39 3.55
CA PHE A 160 -9.49 -2.54 3.38
C PHE A 160 -10.90 -2.04 3.07
N ILE A 161 -11.41 -2.38 1.88
CA ILE A 161 -12.75 -2.01 1.46
C ILE A 161 -13.59 -3.28 1.32
N ALA A 162 -14.75 -3.31 2.00
CA ALA A 162 -15.69 -4.42 1.99
C ALA A 162 -17.04 -3.97 1.44
N GLY A 163 -17.64 -4.78 0.56
CA GLY A 163 -18.95 -4.54 -0.07
C GLY A 163 -19.28 -5.60 -1.12
N ASN A 164 -20.39 -5.44 -1.83
CA ASN A 164 -20.90 -6.46 -2.78
C ASN A 164 -21.39 -5.91 -4.11
N GLU A 165 -21.45 -4.60 -4.29
CA GLU A 165 -21.87 -3.97 -5.55
C GLU A 165 -20.69 -3.78 -6.54
N PRO A 166 -20.93 -3.47 -7.82
CA PRO A 166 -19.85 -3.30 -8.78
C PRO A 166 -18.85 -2.22 -8.37
N PHE A 167 -17.57 -2.54 -8.36
CA PHE A 167 -16.47 -1.63 -7.96
C PHE A 167 -16.38 -0.39 -8.85
N THR A 168 -17.05 -0.43 -10.01
CA THR A 168 -17.10 0.65 -11.01
C THR A 168 -18.22 1.65 -10.77
N GLN A 169 -19.06 1.46 -9.76
CA GLN A 169 -20.21 2.32 -9.48
C GLN A 169 -19.78 3.73 -9.05
N GLY A 170 -20.57 4.73 -9.44
CA GLY A 170 -20.33 6.13 -9.11
C GLY A 170 -19.55 6.90 -10.17
N THR A 171 -19.28 8.17 -9.86
CA THR A 171 -18.62 9.12 -10.78
C THR A 171 -17.11 9.15 -10.67
N VAL A 172 -16.55 8.77 -9.53
CA VAL A 172 -15.09 8.68 -9.32
C VAL A 172 -14.63 7.32 -9.80
N ASN A 173 -13.80 7.32 -10.85
CA ASN A 173 -13.26 6.09 -11.40
C ASN A 173 -12.30 5.44 -10.37
N TYR A 174 -12.55 4.18 -10.01
CA TYR A 174 -11.70 3.45 -9.06
C TYR A 174 -10.24 3.34 -9.51
N LYS A 175 -9.96 3.35 -10.83
CA LYS A 175 -8.58 3.33 -11.35
C LYS A 175 -7.83 4.63 -11.05
N ASP A 176 -8.53 5.76 -11.12
CA ASP A 176 -7.94 7.06 -10.77
C ASP A 176 -7.69 7.12 -9.24
N ALA A 177 -8.65 6.63 -8.44
CA ALA A 177 -8.47 6.51 -6.99
C ALA A 177 -7.30 5.57 -6.63
N SER A 178 -7.12 4.45 -7.35
CA SER A 178 -5.99 3.54 -7.17
C SER A 178 -4.65 4.18 -7.56
N THR A 179 -4.63 5.00 -8.62
CA THR A 179 -3.44 5.77 -8.99
C THR A 179 -3.05 6.73 -7.87
N ASN A 180 -4.03 7.47 -7.33
CA ASN A 180 -3.80 8.38 -6.21
C ASN A 180 -3.38 7.66 -4.91
N ALA A 181 -3.84 6.41 -4.71
CA ALA A 181 -3.38 5.56 -3.61
C ALA A 181 -1.90 5.20 -3.76
N ASN A 182 -1.49 4.76 -4.96
CA ASN A 182 -0.08 4.47 -5.26
C ASN A 182 0.84 5.68 -5.05
N GLU A 183 0.40 6.91 -5.40
CA GLU A 183 1.17 8.13 -5.17
C GLU A 183 1.40 8.43 -3.67
N LYS A 184 0.59 7.84 -2.80
CA LYS A 184 0.69 7.96 -1.34
C LYS A 184 1.28 6.71 -0.68
N ASP A 185 1.74 5.72 -1.46
CA ASP A 185 2.18 4.39 -0.99
C ASP A 185 1.09 3.66 -0.19
N VAL A 186 -0.17 3.81 -0.58
CA VAL A 186 -1.32 3.14 0.06
C VAL A 186 -1.75 1.95 -0.78
N THR A 187 -1.73 0.76 -0.19
CA THR A 187 -2.23 -0.48 -0.81
C THR A 187 -3.71 -0.66 -0.52
N ILE A 188 -4.51 -0.92 -1.55
CA ILE A 188 -5.95 -1.20 -1.44
C ILE A 188 -6.15 -2.71 -1.47
N ASN A 189 -6.76 -3.25 -0.41
CA ASN A 189 -7.21 -4.64 -0.32
C ASN A 189 -8.73 -4.67 -0.38
N THR A 190 -9.29 -5.60 -1.14
CA THR A 190 -10.73 -5.68 -1.38
C THR A 190 -11.31 -6.95 -0.79
N ILE A 191 -12.48 -6.83 -0.12
CA ILE A 191 -13.25 -7.93 0.47
C ILE A 191 -14.63 -7.92 -0.21
N PHE A 192 -14.80 -8.81 -1.19
CA PHE A 192 -16.10 -8.95 -1.84
C PHE A 192 -17.02 -9.84 -1.00
N CYS A 193 -18.16 -9.30 -0.58
CA CYS A 193 -19.15 -9.99 0.24
C CYS A 193 -20.15 -10.73 -0.66
N GLY A 194 -19.72 -11.84 -1.28
CA GLY A 194 -20.54 -12.63 -2.20
C GLY A 194 -19.75 -13.75 -2.89
N ASP A 195 -20.25 -14.20 -4.06
CA ASP A 195 -19.56 -15.23 -4.85
C ASP A 195 -18.23 -14.73 -5.42
N TYR A 196 -17.19 -15.57 -5.34
CA TYR A 196 -15.83 -15.22 -5.79
C TYR A 196 -15.76 -14.79 -7.26
N ASN A 197 -16.47 -15.48 -8.17
CA ASN A 197 -16.46 -15.16 -9.60
C ASN A 197 -17.22 -13.85 -9.87
N GLN A 198 -18.27 -13.57 -9.09
CA GLN A 198 -18.97 -12.30 -9.14
C GLN A 198 -18.03 -11.16 -8.71
N GLY A 199 -17.26 -11.34 -7.64
CA GLY A 199 -16.23 -10.36 -7.21
C GLY A 199 -15.18 -10.08 -8.28
N ILE A 200 -14.78 -11.11 -9.05
CA ILE A 200 -13.88 -10.91 -10.20
C ILE A 200 -14.56 -10.11 -11.31
N SER A 201 -15.79 -10.51 -11.72
CA SER A 201 -16.51 -9.89 -12.84
C SER A 201 -16.98 -8.47 -12.54
N SER A 202 -17.18 -8.14 -11.26
CA SER A 202 -17.54 -6.80 -10.79
C SER A 202 -16.33 -5.92 -10.39
N TYR A 203 -15.10 -6.30 -10.82
CA TYR A 203 -13.85 -5.56 -10.72
C TYR A 203 -13.22 -5.40 -9.33
N TRP A 204 -13.68 -6.13 -8.30
CA TRP A 204 -13.07 -6.10 -6.96
C TRP A 204 -11.62 -6.59 -6.99
N LYS A 205 -11.36 -7.70 -7.68
CA LYS A 205 -9.99 -8.21 -7.86
C LYS A 205 -9.09 -7.25 -8.64
N ASP A 206 -9.64 -6.53 -9.64
CA ASP A 206 -8.89 -5.53 -10.40
C ASP A 206 -8.51 -4.35 -9.51
N GLY A 207 -9.45 -3.87 -8.67
CA GLY A 207 -9.22 -2.79 -7.72
C GLY A 207 -8.06 -3.06 -6.76
N ALA A 208 -7.98 -4.27 -6.21
CA ALA A 208 -6.84 -4.67 -5.36
C ALA A 208 -5.52 -4.71 -6.14
N LYS A 209 -5.50 -5.37 -7.30
CA LYS A 209 -4.29 -5.55 -8.11
C LYS A 209 -3.61 -4.24 -8.53
N LEU A 210 -4.38 -3.18 -8.75
CA LEU A 210 -3.85 -1.88 -9.19
C LEU A 210 -2.89 -1.26 -8.17
N THR A 211 -2.97 -1.66 -6.90
CA THR A 211 -2.13 -1.18 -5.80
C THR A 211 -1.35 -2.31 -5.12
N HIS A 212 -1.22 -3.46 -5.77
CA HIS A 212 -0.50 -4.64 -5.27
C HIS A 212 -1.14 -5.29 -4.02
N GLY A 213 -2.47 -5.11 -3.82
CA GLY A 213 -3.26 -5.75 -2.78
C GLY A 213 -3.81 -7.11 -3.20
#